data_1f324b04fa80de52eba17b79333a5f76
#
_entry.id   1f324b04fa80de52eba17b79333a5f76
#
_cell.length_a   1.000
_cell.length_b   1.000
_cell.length_c   1.000
_cell.angle_alpha   90.00
_cell.angle_beta   90.00
_cell.angle_gamma   90.00
#
_symmetry.space_group_name_H-M   'P 1'
#
loop_
_entity.id
_entity.type
_entity.pdbx_description
1 polymer ?
#
loop_
_entity_poly.entity_id
_entity_poly.type
_entity_poly.pdbx_seq_one_letter_code
_entity_poly.pdbx_strand_id
1 'polypeptide(L)'
;MGLLDRWRRRRTEVSVRLNLPLQPMHRGDWYEDALIRRFKEQRRGNRMTGGGTELDADRRIVAAVVDVALADPVDDELDDLIDLLVEQCAPRGSSLSMLGRAKVEFGECGVLALHLPAAAPPDVRYEHVPCTYAAMDFMEQLPDAADGVFVVQTWWSDADGTTVYISAPDLERARAIVEPLIAAHPVGAGHAFEVLVP
;
A
#
# COMPACT_ATOMS: atom_id res chain seq x y z
N MET A 1 36.78 24.74 -14.31
CA MET A 1 35.71 24.11 -13.53
C MET A 1 34.48 24.07 -14.44
N GLY A 2 34.25 22.89 -15.03
CA GLY A 2 33.42 22.78 -16.23
C GLY A 2 31.93 22.81 -15.95
N LEU A 3 31.15 23.33 -16.90
CA LEU A 3 29.68 23.35 -16.93
C LEU A 3 29.05 21.94 -16.72
N LEU A 4 29.78 20.86 -16.95
CA LEU A 4 29.32 19.47 -16.77
C LEU A 4 29.21 19.01 -15.32
N ASP A 5 29.91 19.62 -14.37
CA ASP A 5 29.81 19.29 -12.94
C ASP A 5 28.49 19.81 -12.29
N ARG A 6 27.88 20.82 -12.91
CA ARG A 6 26.60 21.39 -12.45
C ARG A 6 25.39 20.47 -12.69
N TRP A 7 25.55 19.43 -13.52
CA TRP A 7 24.45 18.54 -13.94
C TRP A 7 24.37 17.24 -13.15
N ARG A 8 25.37 16.89 -12.35
CA ARG A 8 25.28 15.79 -11.39
C ARG A 8 24.78 16.32 -10.04
N ARG A 9 23.51 16.70 -9.97
CA ARG A 9 22.88 16.84 -8.65
C ARG A 9 23.14 15.55 -7.89
N ARG A 10 23.79 15.66 -6.73
CA ARG A 10 23.91 14.53 -5.82
C ARG A 10 22.49 14.04 -5.52
N ARG A 11 22.32 12.75 -5.52
CA ARG A 11 21.07 12.10 -5.12
C ARG A 11 21.38 11.11 -4.02
N THR A 12 20.45 11.01 -3.10
CA THR A 12 20.49 10.02 -2.01
C THR A 12 19.47 8.94 -2.30
N GLU A 13 19.92 7.70 -2.34
CA GLU A 13 19.03 6.55 -2.46
C GLU A 13 18.33 6.31 -1.12
N VAL A 14 17.02 6.18 -1.20
CA VAL A 14 16.12 5.95 -0.07
C VAL A 14 15.28 4.73 -0.37
N SER A 15 15.24 3.77 0.55
CA SER A 15 14.35 2.63 0.48
C SER A 15 13.20 2.83 1.46
N VAL A 16 11.98 2.79 0.94
CA VAL A 16 10.72 2.89 1.68
C VAL A 16 10.16 1.51 1.87
N ARG A 17 9.99 1.07 3.11
CA ARG A 17 9.28 -0.16 3.45
C ARG A 17 7.87 0.18 3.94
N LEU A 18 6.87 -0.27 3.21
CA LEU A 18 5.45 -0.14 3.56
C LEU A 18 5.02 -1.39 4.34
N ASN A 19 4.51 -1.21 5.54
CA ASN A 19 4.13 -2.30 6.46
C ASN A 19 2.77 -2.92 6.08
N LEU A 20 2.66 -3.41 4.85
CA LEU A 20 1.43 -3.97 4.26
C LEU A 20 1.77 -4.99 3.18
N PRO A 21 1.06 -6.13 3.07
CA PRO A 21 1.28 -7.15 2.04
C PRO A 21 0.69 -6.74 0.68
N LEU A 22 1.22 -5.66 0.07
CA LEU A 22 0.75 -5.14 -1.21
C LEU A 22 1.17 -6.04 -2.38
N GLN A 23 0.21 -6.33 -3.26
CA GLN A 23 0.53 -6.85 -4.59
C GLN A 23 1.34 -5.81 -5.39
N PRO A 24 2.25 -6.26 -6.28
CA PRO A 24 3.08 -5.34 -7.08
C PRO A 24 2.27 -4.29 -7.85
N MET A 25 1.14 -4.67 -8.40
CA MET A 25 0.24 -3.80 -9.14
C MET A 25 -0.39 -2.73 -8.22
N HIS A 26 -0.95 -3.13 -7.08
CA HIS A 26 -1.55 -2.17 -6.13
C HIS A 26 -0.50 -1.25 -5.49
N ARG A 27 0.75 -1.72 -5.33
CA ARG A 27 1.87 -0.85 -4.96
C ARG A 27 2.09 0.23 -6.02
N GLY A 28 2.01 -0.14 -7.32
CA GLY A 28 2.04 0.78 -8.43
C GLY A 28 0.96 1.85 -8.31
N ASP A 29 -0.28 1.43 -8.27
CA ASP A 29 -1.45 2.31 -8.27
C ASP A 29 -1.48 3.28 -7.07
N TRP A 30 -1.21 2.78 -5.87
CA TRP A 30 -1.33 3.57 -4.64
C TRP A 30 -0.11 4.46 -4.37
N TYR A 31 1.10 3.94 -4.54
CA TYR A 31 2.31 4.62 -4.07
C TYR A 31 3.22 5.08 -5.19
N GLU A 32 3.56 4.20 -6.14
CA GLU A 32 4.54 4.53 -7.17
C GLU A 32 4.02 5.61 -8.13
N ASP A 33 2.77 5.53 -8.58
CA ASP A 33 2.16 6.51 -9.47
C ASP A 33 1.98 7.87 -8.78
N ALA A 34 1.62 7.88 -7.49
CA ALA A 34 1.54 9.10 -6.69
C ALA A 34 2.91 9.77 -6.56
N LEU A 35 3.97 8.99 -6.27
CA LEU A 35 5.35 9.47 -6.20
C LEU A 35 5.85 9.99 -7.54
N ILE A 36 5.62 9.25 -8.64
CA ILE A 36 6.03 9.67 -9.99
C ILE A 36 5.36 10.99 -10.37
N ARG A 37 4.08 11.15 -10.07
CA ARG A 37 3.33 12.39 -10.30
C ARG A 37 3.90 13.54 -9.50
N ARG A 38 4.10 13.38 -8.20
CA ARG A 38 4.67 14.39 -7.30
C ARG A 38 6.07 14.81 -7.76
N PHE A 39 6.94 13.88 -8.11
CA PHE A 39 8.29 14.16 -8.58
C PHE A 39 8.31 14.92 -9.92
N LYS A 40 7.37 14.63 -10.82
CA LYS A 40 7.21 15.39 -12.08
C LYS A 40 6.75 16.83 -11.83
N GLU A 41 5.81 17.03 -10.90
CA GLU A 41 5.29 18.36 -10.54
C GLU A 41 6.37 19.24 -9.89
N GLN A 42 7.11 18.69 -8.95
CA GLN A 42 8.16 19.41 -8.22
C GLN A 42 9.37 19.77 -9.10
N ARG A 43 9.68 19.01 -10.13
CA ARG A 43 10.81 19.21 -11.05
C ARG A 43 12.18 19.34 -10.35
N ARG A 44 12.32 18.79 -9.13
CA ARG A 44 13.55 18.85 -8.32
C ARG A 44 14.57 17.80 -8.72
N GLY A 45 14.18 16.81 -9.53
CA GLY A 45 15.05 15.75 -10.04
C GLY A 45 14.98 14.46 -9.24
N ASN A 46 14.00 14.34 -8.32
CA ASN A 46 13.63 13.10 -7.65
C ASN A 46 13.12 12.07 -8.67
N ARG A 47 13.33 10.81 -8.40
CA ARG A 47 12.86 9.75 -9.27
C ARG A 47 12.69 8.42 -8.54
N MET A 48 11.83 7.59 -9.05
CA MET A 48 11.78 6.16 -8.72
C MET A 48 13.04 5.47 -9.26
N THR A 49 13.59 4.54 -8.47
CA THR A 49 14.76 3.73 -8.86
C THR A 49 14.49 2.24 -8.82
N GLY A 50 13.46 1.83 -8.12
CA GLY A 50 13.07 0.42 -8.02
C GLY A 50 11.91 0.21 -7.08
N GLY A 51 11.68 -1.06 -6.79
CA GLY A 51 10.70 -1.50 -5.83
C GLY A 51 10.66 -3.03 -5.77
N GLY A 52 10.02 -3.55 -4.74
CA GLY A 52 9.96 -4.99 -4.53
C GLY A 52 8.91 -5.38 -3.49
N THR A 53 8.91 -6.65 -3.16
CA THR A 53 8.10 -7.24 -2.09
C THR A 53 9.00 -7.97 -1.11
N GLU A 54 8.72 -7.83 0.17
CA GLU A 54 9.35 -8.61 1.23
C GLU A 54 8.50 -9.85 1.49
N LEU A 55 9.15 -11.00 1.54
CA LEU A 55 8.49 -12.28 1.76
C LEU A 55 8.91 -12.84 3.12
N ASP A 56 7.97 -13.50 3.81
CA ASP A 56 8.26 -14.32 4.97
C ASP A 56 8.90 -15.68 4.59
N ALA A 57 9.14 -16.54 5.61
CA ALA A 57 9.70 -17.87 5.42
C ALA A 57 8.80 -18.78 4.57
N ASP A 58 7.49 -18.55 4.57
CA ASP A 58 6.49 -19.29 3.80
C ASP A 58 6.25 -18.69 2.41
N ARG A 59 7.06 -17.69 2.02
CA ARG A 59 6.98 -16.96 0.74
C ARG A 59 5.69 -16.15 0.57
N ARG A 60 5.06 -15.75 1.66
CA ARG A 60 3.94 -14.82 1.65
C ARG A 60 4.47 -13.39 1.67
N ILE A 61 3.82 -12.50 0.95
CA ILE A 61 4.17 -11.07 0.99
C ILE A 61 3.79 -10.51 2.36
N VAL A 62 4.75 -9.87 3.02
CA VAL A 62 4.55 -9.23 4.34
C VAL A 62 4.75 -7.72 4.29
N ALA A 63 5.47 -7.22 3.30
CA ALA A 63 5.66 -5.80 3.09
C ALA A 63 5.94 -5.49 1.62
N ALA A 64 5.72 -4.25 1.23
CA ALA A 64 6.16 -3.73 -0.05
C ALA A 64 7.35 -2.77 0.13
N VAL A 65 8.21 -2.71 -0.88
CA VAL A 65 9.37 -1.82 -0.90
C VAL A 65 9.29 -0.93 -2.13
N VAL A 66 9.59 0.35 -1.94
CA VAL A 66 9.69 1.36 -3.00
C VAL A 66 11.03 2.06 -2.86
N ASP A 67 11.85 2.08 -3.91
CA ASP A 67 13.14 2.72 -3.90
C ASP A 67 13.11 4.02 -4.71
N VAL A 68 13.64 5.09 -4.13
CA VAL A 68 13.66 6.42 -4.73
C VAL A 68 15.05 7.04 -4.62
N ALA A 69 15.39 7.91 -5.57
CA ALA A 69 16.57 8.77 -5.48
C ALA A 69 16.12 10.22 -5.32
N LEU A 70 16.42 10.81 -4.16
CA LEU A 70 16.06 12.16 -3.81
C LEU A 70 17.21 13.15 -4.10
N ALA A 71 16.88 14.33 -4.58
CA ALA A 71 17.83 15.40 -4.83
C ALA A 71 18.21 16.13 -3.54
N ASP A 72 19.39 16.76 -3.50
CA ASP A 72 19.78 17.62 -2.38
C ASP A 72 19.04 18.99 -2.41
N PRO A 73 18.65 19.55 -1.26
CA PRO A 73 18.83 19.03 0.10
C PRO A 73 17.85 17.89 0.43
N VAL A 74 18.39 16.75 0.91
CA VAL A 74 17.61 15.52 1.09
C VAL A 74 16.60 15.60 2.24
N ASP A 75 16.85 16.39 3.26
CA ASP A 75 15.96 16.45 4.44
C ASP A 75 14.60 17.06 4.07
N ASP A 76 14.56 18.15 3.29
CA ASP A 76 13.30 18.74 2.80
C ASP A 76 12.52 17.75 1.88
N GLU A 77 13.25 16.97 1.07
CA GLU A 77 12.64 15.98 0.18
C GLU A 77 12.12 14.75 0.94
N LEU A 78 12.72 14.42 2.10
CA LEU A 78 12.24 13.33 2.97
C LEU A 78 10.92 13.67 3.63
N ASP A 79 10.77 14.88 4.13
CA ASP A 79 9.53 15.35 4.74
C ASP A 79 8.39 15.32 3.70
N ASP A 80 8.62 15.90 2.51
CA ASP A 80 7.67 15.83 1.38
C ASP A 80 7.31 14.38 0.97
N LEU A 81 8.29 13.46 1.03
CA LEU A 81 8.08 12.04 0.74
C LEU A 81 7.20 11.36 1.80
N ILE A 82 7.50 11.58 3.08
CA ILE A 82 6.71 11.04 4.19
C ILE A 82 5.27 11.55 4.13
N ASP A 83 5.09 12.86 3.97
CA ASP A 83 3.76 13.48 3.89
C ASP A 83 2.93 12.85 2.77
N LEU A 84 3.51 12.69 1.58
CA LEU A 84 2.81 12.03 0.47
C LEU A 84 2.42 10.58 0.80
N LEU A 85 3.33 9.81 1.42
CA LEU A 85 3.03 8.42 1.78
C LEU A 85 1.94 8.32 2.85
N VAL A 86 1.92 9.25 3.80
CA VAL A 86 0.85 9.37 4.81
C VAL A 86 -0.48 9.76 4.16
N GLU A 87 -0.49 10.70 3.21
CA GLU A 87 -1.67 11.04 2.39
C GLU A 87 -2.24 9.82 1.65
N GLN A 88 -1.37 8.85 1.27
CA GLN A 88 -1.79 7.57 0.67
C GLN A 88 -2.13 6.49 1.71
N CYS A 89 -2.41 6.87 2.96
CA CYS A 89 -2.71 5.96 4.07
C CYS A 89 -1.62 4.92 4.34
N ALA A 90 -0.35 5.31 4.30
CA ALA A 90 0.74 4.41 4.70
C ALA A 90 0.51 3.86 6.11
N PRO A 91 0.62 2.53 6.31
CA PRO A 91 0.39 1.91 7.61
C PRO A 91 1.44 2.29 8.65
N ARG A 92 1.05 2.29 9.92
CA ARG A 92 1.97 2.41 11.06
C ARG A 92 3.06 1.36 11.00
N GLY A 93 4.29 1.74 11.38
CA GLY A 93 5.46 0.85 11.29
C GLY A 93 6.04 0.74 9.87
N SER A 94 5.54 1.52 8.91
CA SER A 94 6.27 1.81 7.68
C SER A 94 7.54 2.58 7.98
N SER A 95 8.55 2.49 7.11
CA SER A 95 9.85 3.08 7.43
C SER A 95 10.66 3.47 6.21
N LEU A 96 11.52 4.46 6.40
CA LEU A 96 12.55 4.88 5.46
C LEU A 96 13.93 4.42 5.93
N SER A 97 14.75 3.97 5.01
CA SER A 97 16.17 3.69 5.25
C SER A 97 17.06 4.33 4.20
N MET A 98 18.19 4.84 4.65
CA MET A 98 19.23 5.46 3.83
C MET A 98 20.61 5.06 4.35
N LEU A 99 21.58 4.94 3.45
CA LEU A 99 22.95 4.62 3.84
C LEU A 99 23.50 5.70 4.78
N GLY A 100 24.00 5.28 5.94
CA GLY A 100 24.66 6.15 6.92
C GLY A 100 23.71 6.99 7.78
N ARG A 101 22.41 6.77 7.73
CA ARG A 101 21.42 7.44 8.59
C ARG A 101 20.61 6.41 9.40
N ALA A 102 20.05 6.86 10.53
CA ALA A 102 19.11 6.06 11.29
C ALA A 102 17.83 5.83 10.47
N LYS A 103 17.21 4.66 10.68
CA LYS A 103 15.90 4.34 10.13
C LYS A 103 14.85 5.31 10.71
N VAL A 104 14.00 5.83 9.86
CA VAL A 104 12.87 6.70 10.23
C VAL A 104 11.58 5.90 10.10
N GLU A 105 10.78 5.84 11.15
CA GLU A 105 9.46 5.21 11.11
C GLU A 105 8.38 6.26 10.85
N PHE A 106 7.33 5.87 10.09
CA PHE A 106 6.21 6.72 9.73
C PHE A 106 4.95 5.89 9.52
N GLY A 107 3.86 6.57 9.12
CA GLY A 107 2.54 6.00 8.84
C GLY A 107 1.57 6.23 9.98
N GLU A 108 0.31 6.50 9.63
CA GLU A 108 -0.75 6.86 10.57
C GLU A 108 -1.94 5.91 10.52
N CYS A 109 -2.06 5.11 9.45
CA CYS A 109 -3.16 4.19 9.27
C CYS A 109 -2.91 2.85 9.97
N GLY A 110 -3.94 2.31 10.60
CA GLY A 110 -4.01 0.90 10.95
C GLY A 110 -4.36 0.06 9.73
N VAL A 111 -4.24 -1.26 9.84
CA VAL A 111 -4.61 -2.22 8.78
C VAL A 111 -5.57 -3.26 9.32
N LEU A 112 -6.73 -3.34 8.68
CA LEU A 112 -7.76 -4.34 8.91
C LEU A 112 -7.77 -5.34 7.74
N ALA A 113 -7.61 -6.62 8.03
CA ALA A 113 -7.83 -7.69 7.06
C ALA A 113 -9.26 -8.21 7.19
N LEU A 114 -9.99 -8.23 6.07
CA LEU A 114 -11.30 -8.86 5.95
C LEU A 114 -11.14 -10.18 5.20
N HIS A 115 -11.34 -11.28 5.88
CA HIS A 115 -11.30 -12.63 5.31
C HIS A 115 -12.67 -13.03 4.79
N LEU A 116 -12.74 -13.34 3.51
CA LEU A 116 -13.93 -13.86 2.81
C LEU A 116 -13.66 -15.32 2.47
N PRO A 117 -14.31 -16.29 3.13
CA PRO A 117 -14.05 -17.72 2.88
C PRO A 117 -14.43 -18.10 1.45
N ALA A 118 -13.76 -19.11 0.90
CA ALA A 118 -14.04 -19.63 -0.42
C ALA A 118 -15.44 -20.29 -0.46
N ALA A 119 -16.42 -19.58 -1.01
CA ALA A 119 -17.78 -20.09 -1.19
C ALA A 119 -17.94 -20.87 -2.51
N ALA A 120 -17.06 -20.67 -3.49
CA ALA A 120 -17.07 -21.29 -4.80
C ALA A 120 -15.65 -21.37 -5.37
N PRO A 121 -15.38 -22.24 -6.37
CA PRO A 121 -14.13 -22.22 -7.11
C PRO A 121 -13.91 -20.83 -7.75
N PRO A 122 -12.64 -20.37 -7.86
CA PRO A 122 -12.32 -19.10 -8.51
C PRO A 122 -12.75 -19.14 -9.99
N ASP A 123 -13.48 -18.14 -10.42
CA ASP A 123 -14.03 -17.98 -11.79
C ASP A 123 -13.40 -16.80 -12.54
N VAL A 124 -12.62 -15.98 -11.83
CA VAL A 124 -11.87 -14.85 -12.39
C VAL A 124 -10.40 -15.02 -12.08
N ARG A 125 -9.57 -14.56 -12.99
CA ARG A 125 -8.12 -14.52 -12.80
C ARG A 125 -7.61 -13.13 -13.15
N TYR A 126 -7.09 -12.43 -12.13
CA TYR A 126 -6.50 -11.12 -12.27
C TYR A 126 -5.00 -11.20 -11.95
N GLU A 127 -4.14 -10.83 -12.89
CA GLU A 127 -2.67 -10.90 -12.76
C GLU A 127 -2.14 -12.17 -12.06
N HIS A 128 -2.70 -13.32 -12.40
CA HIS A 128 -2.38 -14.63 -11.81
C HIS A 128 -2.96 -14.88 -10.40
N VAL A 129 -3.71 -13.95 -9.82
CA VAL A 129 -4.41 -14.14 -8.55
C VAL A 129 -5.85 -14.57 -8.82
N PRO A 130 -6.24 -15.79 -8.46
CA PRO A 130 -7.61 -16.27 -8.66
C PRO A 130 -8.57 -15.60 -7.66
N CYS A 131 -9.74 -15.18 -8.12
CA CYS A 131 -10.79 -14.58 -7.29
C CYS A 131 -12.16 -15.04 -7.79
N THR A 132 -13.22 -14.82 -7.02
CA THR A 132 -14.59 -15.01 -7.48
C THR A 132 -15.20 -13.68 -7.93
N TYR A 133 -16.13 -13.72 -8.90
CA TYR A 133 -16.89 -12.52 -9.29
C TYR A 133 -17.61 -11.90 -8.09
N ALA A 134 -18.14 -12.73 -7.17
CA ALA A 134 -18.82 -12.25 -5.99
C ALA A 134 -17.89 -11.46 -5.04
N ALA A 135 -16.63 -11.88 -4.88
CA ALA A 135 -15.66 -11.15 -4.08
C ALA A 135 -15.23 -9.83 -4.77
N MET A 136 -15.06 -9.84 -6.10
CA MET A 136 -14.77 -8.64 -6.88
C MET A 136 -15.92 -7.64 -6.80
N ASP A 137 -17.16 -8.08 -7.02
CA ASP A 137 -18.35 -7.24 -6.94
C ASP A 137 -18.51 -6.59 -5.56
N PHE A 138 -18.19 -7.32 -4.49
CA PHE A 138 -18.15 -6.74 -3.16
C PHE A 138 -17.04 -5.68 -3.01
N MET A 139 -15.82 -5.98 -3.47
CA MET A 139 -14.70 -5.04 -3.36
C MET A 139 -14.93 -3.74 -4.15
N GLU A 140 -15.62 -3.81 -5.29
CA GLU A 140 -15.98 -2.63 -6.09
C GLU A 140 -16.97 -1.69 -5.39
N GLN A 141 -17.75 -2.19 -4.42
CA GLN A 141 -18.69 -1.38 -3.63
C GLN A 141 -18.00 -0.63 -2.47
N LEU A 142 -16.85 -1.11 -2.00
CA LEU A 142 -16.17 -0.55 -0.82
C LEU A 142 -15.70 0.90 -1.00
N PRO A 143 -15.12 1.33 -2.14
CA PRO A 143 -14.69 2.71 -2.33
C PRO A 143 -15.82 3.73 -2.21
N ASP A 144 -17.01 3.41 -2.74
CA ASP A 144 -18.17 4.29 -2.66
C ASP A 144 -18.68 4.41 -1.21
N ALA A 145 -18.59 3.32 -0.44
CA ALA A 145 -19.01 3.30 0.96
C ALA A 145 -17.97 3.95 1.89
N ALA A 146 -16.71 4.02 1.46
CA ALA A 146 -15.61 4.51 2.30
C ALA A 146 -15.73 5.99 2.65
N ASP A 147 -16.24 6.84 1.74
CA ASP A 147 -16.37 8.30 1.91
C ASP A 147 -15.15 8.96 2.60
N GLY A 148 -13.94 8.54 2.21
CA GLY A 148 -12.67 9.03 2.76
C GLY A 148 -12.32 8.50 4.16
N VAL A 149 -13.11 7.59 4.74
CA VAL A 149 -12.84 7.00 6.07
C VAL A 149 -11.76 5.95 6.03
N PHE A 150 -11.70 5.19 4.93
CA PHE A 150 -10.72 4.12 4.71
C PHE A 150 -10.38 3.98 3.24
N VAL A 151 -9.34 3.22 2.94
CA VAL A 151 -8.96 2.82 1.59
C VAL A 151 -8.78 1.30 1.52
N VAL A 152 -9.23 0.67 0.42
CA VAL A 152 -8.90 -0.70 0.09
C VAL A 152 -7.58 -0.71 -0.63
N GLN A 153 -6.52 -1.09 0.07
CA GLN A 153 -5.15 -1.03 -0.44
C GLN A 153 -4.80 -2.18 -1.38
N THR A 154 -5.28 -3.38 -1.04
CA THR A 154 -4.94 -4.60 -1.79
C THR A 154 -5.86 -5.74 -1.37
N TRP A 155 -5.78 -6.85 -2.09
CA TRP A 155 -6.44 -8.10 -1.75
C TRP A 155 -5.60 -9.29 -2.23
N TRP A 156 -5.81 -10.44 -1.60
CA TRP A 156 -5.21 -11.72 -1.98
C TRP A 156 -6.27 -12.80 -1.98
N SER A 157 -6.15 -13.74 -2.94
CA SER A 157 -6.98 -14.94 -2.97
C SER A 157 -6.13 -16.19 -3.06
N ASP A 158 -6.55 -17.22 -2.34
CA ASP A 158 -5.96 -18.55 -2.35
C ASP A 158 -7.07 -19.62 -2.29
N ALA A 159 -6.72 -20.86 -1.90
CA ALA A 159 -7.68 -21.96 -1.79
C ALA A 159 -8.70 -21.74 -0.66
N ASP A 160 -8.34 -20.96 0.37
CA ASP A 160 -9.18 -20.74 1.55
C ASP A 160 -10.14 -19.54 1.36
N GLY A 161 -9.89 -18.69 0.37
CA GLY A 161 -10.75 -17.55 0.05
C GLY A 161 -10.03 -16.30 -0.40
N THR A 162 -10.63 -15.15 -0.11
CA THR A 162 -10.08 -13.83 -0.45
C THR A 162 -9.91 -13.01 0.81
N THR A 163 -8.72 -12.44 1.00
CA THR A 163 -8.44 -11.47 2.07
C THR A 163 -8.31 -10.08 1.47
N VAL A 164 -9.13 -9.15 1.94
CA VAL A 164 -9.12 -7.74 1.54
C VAL A 164 -8.45 -6.92 2.64
N TYR A 165 -7.47 -6.10 2.28
CA TYR A 165 -6.72 -5.27 3.22
C TYR A 165 -7.17 -3.82 3.13
N ILE A 166 -7.66 -3.33 4.26
CA ILE A 166 -8.26 -2.00 4.42
C ILE A 166 -7.36 -1.19 5.35
N SER A 167 -6.90 -0.03 4.88
CA SER A 167 -6.14 0.91 5.69
C SER A 167 -7.01 2.09 6.11
N ALA A 168 -6.95 2.45 7.39
CA ALA A 168 -7.70 3.57 7.94
C ALA A 168 -6.99 4.20 9.16
N PRO A 169 -7.13 5.51 9.39
CA PRO A 169 -6.71 6.14 10.63
C PRO A 169 -7.48 5.62 11.85
N ASP A 170 -8.76 5.28 11.65
CA ASP A 170 -9.68 4.72 12.66
C ASP A 170 -10.27 3.40 12.16
N LEU A 171 -9.73 2.28 12.65
CA LEU A 171 -10.14 0.94 12.24
C LEU A 171 -11.55 0.56 12.73
N GLU A 172 -11.96 1.04 13.90
CA GLU A 172 -13.30 0.76 14.44
C GLU A 172 -14.37 1.42 13.58
N ARG A 173 -14.12 2.66 13.15
CA ARG A 173 -15.02 3.36 12.23
C ARG A 173 -15.05 2.69 10.85
N ALA A 174 -13.91 2.28 10.32
CA ALA A 174 -13.84 1.56 9.06
C ALA A 174 -14.62 0.24 9.14
N ARG A 175 -14.42 -0.54 10.20
CA ARG A 175 -15.14 -1.79 10.46
C ARG A 175 -16.65 -1.56 10.56
N ALA A 176 -17.08 -0.53 11.30
CA ALA A 176 -18.50 -0.20 11.46
C ALA A 176 -19.21 0.10 10.13
N ILE A 177 -18.46 0.58 9.12
CA ILE A 177 -18.99 0.79 7.76
C ILE A 177 -19.01 -0.51 6.97
N VAL A 178 -17.92 -1.29 7.02
CA VAL A 178 -17.76 -2.50 6.20
C VAL A 178 -18.61 -3.67 6.69
N GLU A 179 -18.75 -3.85 7.99
CA GLU A 179 -19.45 -5.00 8.60
C GLU A 179 -20.92 -5.16 8.15
N PRO A 180 -21.76 -4.11 8.12
CA PRO A 180 -23.12 -4.25 7.60
C PRO A 180 -23.18 -4.53 6.10
N LEU A 181 -22.24 -4.02 5.31
CA LEU A 181 -22.17 -4.27 3.87
C LEU A 181 -21.85 -5.74 3.58
N ILE A 182 -20.81 -6.26 4.25
CA ILE A 182 -20.43 -7.65 4.05
C ILE A 182 -21.47 -8.63 4.62
N ALA A 183 -22.11 -8.30 5.73
CA ALA A 183 -23.19 -9.11 6.31
C ALA A 183 -24.42 -9.21 5.39
N ALA A 184 -24.67 -8.18 4.57
CA ALA A 184 -25.76 -8.17 3.59
C ALA A 184 -25.37 -8.83 2.24
N HIS A 185 -24.07 -9.04 1.98
CA HIS A 185 -23.58 -9.57 0.71
C HIS A 185 -23.45 -11.11 0.75
N PRO A 186 -23.81 -11.84 -0.32
CA PRO A 186 -23.71 -13.31 -0.34
C PRO A 186 -22.31 -13.87 -0.03
N VAL A 187 -21.24 -13.16 -0.42
CA VAL A 187 -19.85 -13.57 -0.17
C VAL A 187 -19.46 -13.44 1.31
N GLY A 188 -20.27 -12.73 2.10
CA GLY A 188 -19.95 -12.46 3.50
C GLY A 188 -20.25 -13.60 4.47
N ALA A 189 -20.84 -14.70 4.01
CA ALA A 189 -21.14 -15.83 4.89
C ALA A 189 -19.85 -16.42 5.48
N GLY A 190 -19.67 -16.31 6.80
CA GLY A 190 -18.48 -16.79 7.50
C GLY A 190 -17.27 -15.85 7.43
N HIS A 191 -17.44 -14.58 7.03
CA HIS A 191 -16.37 -13.59 7.05
C HIS A 191 -15.79 -13.39 8.46
N ALA A 192 -14.53 -12.95 8.50
CA ALA A 192 -13.85 -12.59 9.74
C ALA A 192 -12.98 -11.34 9.55
N PHE A 193 -12.82 -10.56 10.61
CA PHE A 193 -11.90 -9.43 10.63
C PHE A 193 -10.69 -9.74 11.51
N GLU A 194 -9.52 -9.31 11.07
CA GLU A 194 -8.27 -9.37 11.81
C GLU A 194 -7.59 -7.99 11.76
N VAL A 195 -7.12 -7.50 12.90
CA VAL A 195 -6.29 -6.28 12.96
C VAL A 195 -4.83 -6.68 12.81
N LEU A 196 -4.20 -6.30 11.71
CA LEU A 196 -2.79 -6.60 11.43
C LEU A 196 -1.87 -5.50 11.96
N VAL A 197 -2.29 -4.25 11.84
CA VAL A 197 -1.58 -3.08 12.33
C VAL A 197 -2.59 -2.23 13.10
N PRO A 198 -2.43 -2.06 14.41
CA PRO A 198 -3.36 -1.32 15.26
C PRO A 198 -3.29 0.20 15.07
#